data_ff761fa4995dd1623662d8499607fb9f
#
_entry.id   ff761fa4995dd1623662d8499607fb9f
#
_cell.length_a   1.000
_cell.length_b   1.000
_cell.length_c   1.000
_cell.angle_alpha   90.00
_cell.angle_beta   90.00
_cell.angle_gamma   90.00
#
_symmetry.space_group_name_H-M   'P 1'
#
loop_
_entity.id
_entity.type
_entity.pdbx_description
1 polymer ?
#
loop_
_entity_poly.entity_id
_entity_poly.type
_entity_poly.pdbx_seq_one_letter_code
_entity_poly.pdbx_strand_id
1 'polypeptide(L)'
;MSGRPVELSTLKGQWLLLSVAGGACDAACENNLYLQRQLREGLGKDKDRLDWVWLVSDDARLPEALLPALGQATVLRVPPAVLADWLAPAAGQALTEHLYVVDPMGHWMMRFPAGLDKAGAGRAKRDLERLMRASASWDQAGR
;
A
#
# COMPACT_ATOMS: atom_id res chain seq x y z
N MET A 1 -16.66 -0.02 -1.45
CA MET A 1 -15.49 -0.09 -2.34
C MET A 1 -15.88 0.38 -3.73
N SER A 2 -15.12 1.28 -4.29
CA SER A 2 -15.42 1.88 -5.58
C SER A 2 -14.14 1.96 -6.42
N GLY A 3 -14.29 1.86 -7.72
CA GLY A 3 -13.18 2.00 -8.66
C GLY A 3 -13.04 3.39 -9.26
N ARG A 4 -13.73 4.36 -8.74
CA ARG A 4 -13.72 5.72 -9.30
C ARG A 4 -12.43 6.45 -8.92
N PRO A 5 -11.77 7.13 -9.88
CA PRO A 5 -10.55 7.89 -9.57
C PRO A 5 -10.76 8.95 -8.49
N VAL A 6 -11.93 9.53 -8.36
CA VAL A 6 -12.23 10.52 -7.34
C VAL A 6 -12.02 9.98 -5.93
N GLU A 7 -12.16 8.67 -5.75
CA GLU A 7 -11.95 8.02 -4.46
C GLU A 7 -10.49 8.09 -4.00
N LEU A 8 -9.55 8.14 -4.94
CA LEU A 8 -8.12 8.25 -4.61
C LEU A 8 -7.80 9.58 -3.95
N SER A 9 -8.50 10.64 -4.29
CA SER A 9 -8.25 11.96 -3.72
C SER A 9 -8.55 12.02 -2.22
N THR A 10 -9.41 11.12 -1.73
CA THR A 10 -9.75 11.07 -0.30
C THR A 10 -8.59 10.54 0.53
N LEU A 11 -7.60 9.93 -0.10
CA LEU A 11 -6.42 9.37 0.58
C LEU A 11 -5.33 10.40 0.81
N LYS A 12 -5.41 11.58 0.21
CA LYS A 12 -4.43 12.65 0.43
C LYS A 12 -4.43 13.12 1.88
N GLY A 13 -3.28 13.59 2.33
CA GLY A 13 -3.10 14.05 3.71
C GLY A 13 -2.48 13.01 4.61
N GLN A 14 -2.24 11.81 4.11
CA GLN A 14 -1.71 10.69 4.86
C GLN A 14 -0.68 9.95 4.01
N TRP A 15 0.35 9.40 4.65
CA TRP A 15 1.27 8.49 3.98
C TRP A 15 0.53 7.19 3.65
N LEU A 16 0.83 6.60 2.50
CA LEU A 16 0.17 5.38 2.04
C LEU A 16 1.19 4.29 1.72
N LEU A 17 0.91 3.09 2.20
CA LEU A 17 1.64 1.88 1.81
C LEU A 17 0.68 1.06 0.96
N LEU A 18 0.96 0.98 -0.34
CA LEU A 18 0.05 0.42 -1.32
C LEU A 18 0.48 -0.96 -1.79
N SER A 19 -0.51 -1.82 -2.04
CA SER A 19 -0.32 -3.01 -2.86
C SER A 19 -1.32 -2.98 -4.02
N VAL A 20 -0.99 -3.69 -5.10
CA VAL A 20 -1.83 -3.82 -6.28
C VAL A 20 -2.05 -5.29 -6.55
N ALA A 21 -3.30 -5.71 -6.67
CA ALA A 21 -3.60 -7.10 -6.98
C ALA A 21 -5.05 -7.23 -7.44
N GLY A 22 -5.35 -8.31 -8.17
CA GLY A 22 -6.74 -8.65 -8.49
C GLY A 22 -7.51 -9.05 -7.25
N GLY A 23 -8.83 -8.90 -7.32
CA GLY A 23 -9.72 -9.12 -6.17
C GLY A 23 -9.73 -10.56 -5.64
N ALA A 24 -9.39 -11.54 -6.50
CA ALA A 24 -9.32 -12.94 -6.04
C ALA A 24 -8.20 -13.19 -5.03
N CYS A 25 -7.22 -12.32 -5.02
CA CYS A 25 -6.10 -12.31 -4.08
C CYS A 25 -5.38 -13.66 -3.96
N ASP A 26 -4.41 -13.87 -4.83
CA ASP A 26 -3.58 -15.09 -4.82
C ASP A 26 -2.64 -15.08 -3.60
N ALA A 27 -1.77 -16.08 -3.51
CA ALA A 27 -0.83 -16.20 -2.39
C ALA A 27 0.10 -15.00 -2.27
N ALA A 28 0.56 -14.44 -3.39
CA ALA A 28 1.41 -13.25 -3.39
C ALA A 28 0.65 -12.03 -2.85
N CYS A 29 -0.60 -11.88 -3.23
CA CYS A 29 -1.47 -10.82 -2.73
C CYS A 29 -1.65 -10.93 -1.21
N GLU A 30 -1.99 -12.13 -0.72
CA GLU A 30 -2.17 -12.35 0.72
C GLU A 30 -0.89 -12.04 1.50
N ASN A 31 0.27 -12.42 0.95
CA ASN A 31 1.55 -12.12 1.58
C ASN A 31 1.80 -10.61 1.64
N ASN A 32 1.48 -9.89 0.57
CA ASN A 32 1.64 -8.44 0.56
C ASN A 32 0.73 -7.75 1.58
N LEU A 33 -0.52 -8.19 1.70
CA LEU A 33 -1.43 -7.66 2.72
C LEU A 33 -0.89 -7.90 4.12
N TYR A 34 -0.36 -9.09 4.37
CA TYR A 34 0.26 -9.42 5.65
C TYR A 34 1.44 -8.50 5.94
N LEU A 35 2.34 -8.31 4.96
CA LEU A 35 3.50 -7.45 5.10
C LEU A 35 3.12 -5.99 5.35
N GLN A 36 2.12 -5.49 4.64
CA GLN A 36 1.64 -4.12 4.84
C GLN A 36 1.20 -3.89 6.27
N ARG A 37 0.42 -4.81 6.80
CA ARG A 37 -0.06 -4.73 8.18
C ARG A 37 1.11 -4.78 9.16
N GLN A 38 2.05 -5.72 8.97
CA GLN A 38 3.20 -5.86 9.84
C GLN A 38 4.11 -4.63 9.81
N LEU A 39 4.36 -4.09 8.62
CA LEU A 39 5.19 -2.89 8.46
C LEU A 39 4.55 -1.69 9.16
N ARG A 40 3.25 -1.51 9.00
CA ARG A 40 2.53 -0.42 9.67
C ARG A 40 2.60 -0.55 11.19
N GLU A 41 2.26 -1.72 11.71
CA GLU A 41 2.29 -1.97 13.16
C GLU A 41 3.70 -1.78 13.73
N GLY A 42 4.71 -2.11 12.95
CA GLY A 42 6.10 -1.94 13.35
C GLY A 42 6.54 -0.49 13.53
N LEU A 43 5.78 0.47 12.99
CA LEU A 43 6.09 1.89 13.16
C LEU A 43 5.77 2.42 14.57
N GLY A 44 5.05 1.64 15.38
CA GLY A 44 4.72 2.04 16.75
C GLY A 44 3.95 3.34 16.82
N LYS A 45 4.52 4.37 17.46
CA LYS A 45 3.84 5.65 17.63
C LYS A 45 3.52 6.36 16.31
N ASP A 46 4.24 6.07 15.24
CA ASP A 46 4.04 6.70 13.93
C ASP A 46 3.05 5.95 13.05
N LYS A 47 2.50 4.82 13.50
CA LYS A 47 1.63 4.00 12.67
C LYS A 47 0.37 4.73 12.19
N ASP A 48 -0.13 5.69 12.96
CA ASP A 48 -1.32 6.46 12.58
C ASP A 48 -1.05 7.46 11.46
N ARG A 49 0.20 7.65 11.07
CA ARG A 49 0.59 8.49 9.95
C ARG A 49 0.61 7.73 8.62
N LEU A 50 0.45 6.40 8.64
CA LEU A 50 0.53 5.55 7.47
C LEU A 50 -0.72 4.68 7.38
N ASP A 51 -1.44 4.80 6.27
CA ASP A 51 -2.54 3.90 5.95
C ASP A 51 -2.02 2.80 5.04
N TRP A 52 -2.50 1.58 5.23
CA TRP A 52 -2.20 0.52 4.27
C TRP A 52 -3.40 0.32 3.35
N VAL A 53 -3.10 0.26 2.05
CA VAL A 53 -4.12 0.32 1.01
C VAL A 53 -3.91 -0.83 0.03
N TRP A 54 -5.00 -1.50 -0.32
CA TRP A 54 -5.01 -2.48 -1.40
C TRP A 54 -5.78 -1.89 -2.56
N LEU A 55 -5.10 -1.70 -3.69
CA LEU A 55 -5.71 -1.24 -4.94
C LEU A 55 -6.07 -2.46 -5.77
N VAL A 56 -7.36 -2.71 -5.89
CA VAL A 56 -7.87 -3.87 -6.62
C VAL A 56 -7.96 -3.53 -8.11
N SER A 57 -7.20 -4.26 -8.93
CA SER A 57 -7.00 -3.92 -10.34
C SER A 57 -8.01 -4.55 -11.30
N ASP A 58 -8.99 -5.30 -10.78
CA ASP A 58 -10.04 -5.93 -11.59
C ASP A 58 -11.39 -5.90 -10.85
N ASP A 59 -12.39 -6.55 -11.44
CA ASP A 59 -13.73 -6.62 -10.87
C ASP A 59 -14.01 -7.92 -10.10
N ALA A 60 -12.98 -8.75 -9.87
CA ALA A 60 -13.15 -10.00 -9.17
C ALA A 60 -13.66 -9.79 -7.74
N ARG A 61 -14.54 -10.67 -7.31
CA ARG A 61 -15.08 -10.62 -5.96
C ARG A 61 -14.01 -10.99 -4.94
N LEU A 62 -13.94 -10.23 -3.84
CA LEU A 62 -12.98 -10.51 -2.77
C LEU A 62 -13.37 -11.78 -2.01
N PRO A 63 -12.39 -12.63 -1.63
CA PRO A 63 -12.69 -13.80 -0.79
C PRO A 63 -13.27 -13.37 0.55
N GLU A 64 -14.37 -13.98 0.96
CA GLU A 64 -15.00 -13.65 2.26
C GLU A 64 -14.07 -13.91 3.42
N ALA A 65 -13.20 -14.91 3.31
CA ALA A 65 -12.25 -15.25 4.37
C ALA A 65 -11.24 -14.13 4.65
N LEU A 66 -11.01 -13.23 3.68
CA LEU A 66 -10.10 -12.09 3.85
C LEU A 66 -10.74 -10.91 4.58
N LEU A 67 -12.05 -10.77 4.53
CA LEU A 67 -12.73 -9.55 4.99
C LEU A 67 -12.40 -9.18 6.44
N PRO A 68 -12.33 -10.12 7.40
CA PRO A 68 -11.97 -9.75 8.76
C PRO A 68 -10.56 -9.16 8.88
N ALA A 69 -9.60 -9.64 8.08
CA ALA A 69 -8.23 -9.14 8.09
C ALA A 69 -8.11 -7.74 7.47
N LEU A 70 -9.10 -7.31 6.70
CA LEU A 70 -9.09 -6.03 6.00
C LEU A 70 -9.79 -4.91 6.78
N GLY A 71 -10.18 -5.14 8.02
CA GLY A 71 -10.96 -4.17 8.80
C GLY A 71 -10.30 -2.81 8.97
N GLN A 72 -8.97 -2.75 8.98
CA GLN A 72 -8.21 -1.51 9.11
C GLN A 72 -7.54 -1.08 7.80
N ALA A 73 -7.74 -1.84 6.74
CA ALA A 73 -7.19 -1.51 5.43
C ALA A 73 -8.16 -0.64 4.64
N THR A 74 -7.61 0.19 3.76
CA THR A 74 -8.41 0.86 2.75
C THR A 74 -8.34 0.01 1.48
N VAL A 75 -9.49 -0.37 0.95
CA VAL A 75 -9.57 -1.21 -0.25
C VAL A 75 -10.35 -0.45 -1.32
N LEU A 76 -9.70 -0.18 -2.45
CA LEU A 76 -10.32 0.56 -3.56
C LEU A 76 -10.10 -0.19 -4.86
N ARG A 77 -11.12 -0.18 -5.75
CA ARG A 77 -10.94 -0.66 -7.10
C ARG A 77 -10.46 0.47 -7.98
N VAL A 78 -9.41 0.23 -8.74
CA VAL A 78 -8.81 1.25 -9.61
C VAL A 78 -8.50 0.62 -10.96
N PRO A 79 -8.92 1.23 -12.08
CA PRO A 79 -8.60 0.69 -13.40
C PRO A 79 -7.09 0.56 -13.62
N PRO A 80 -6.63 -0.52 -14.28
CA PRO A 80 -5.19 -0.71 -14.53
C PRO A 80 -4.52 0.46 -15.23
N ALA A 81 -5.22 1.14 -16.14
CA ALA A 81 -4.64 2.30 -16.84
C ALA A 81 -4.31 3.44 -15.89
N VAL A 82 -5.15 3.68 -14.89
CA VAL A 82 -4.92 4.71 -13.87
C VAL A 82 -3.70 4.35 -13.01
N LEU A 83 -3.60 3.07 -12.65
CA LEU A 83 -2.46 2.59 -11.87
C LEU A 83 -1.16 2.73 -12.64
N ALA A 84 -1.15 2.41 -13.94
CA ALA A 84 0.03 2.51 -14.78
C ALA A 84 0.51 3.94 -14.95
N ASP A 85 -0.40 4.92 -14.90
CA ASP A 85 -0.04 6.33 -14.96
C ASP A 85 0.56 6.86 -13.66
N TRP A 86 0.31 6.18 -12.57
CA TRP A 86 0.68 6.64 -11.22
C TRP A 86 1.91 5.93 -10.67
N LEU A 87 1.97 4.61 -10.85
CA LEU A 87 2.98 3.73 -10.25
C LEU A 87 3.78 3.03 -11.34
N ALA A 88 5.02 2.67 -11.04
CA ALA A 88 5.84 1.90 -11.99
C ALA A 88 6.55 0.75 -11.29
N PRO A 89 6.54 -0.45 -11.88
CA PRO A 89 7.32 -1.57 -11.35
C PRO A 89 8.77 -1.46 -11.76
N ALA A 90 9.63 -2.27 -11.15
CA ALA A 90 10.99 -2.43 -11.61
C ALA A 90 11.01 -3.09 -13.00
N ALA A 91 12.06 -2.87 -13.77
CA ALA A 91 12.19 -3.45 -15.10
C ALA A 91 11.99 -4.97 -15.06
N GLY A 92 11.14 -5.47 -15.96
CA GLY A 92 10.84 -6.89 -16.05
C GLY A 92 9.86 -7.41 -15.02
N GLN A 93 9.25 -6.53 -14.21
CA GLN A 93 8.31 -6.93 -13.17
C GLN A 93 6.96 -6.27 -13.35
N ALA A 94 5.93 -6.83 -12.69
CA ALA A 94 4.58 -6.31 -12.75
C ALA A 94 4.29 -5.44 -11.52
N LEU A 95 3.29 -4.56 -11.63
CA LEU A 95 2.87 -3.71 -10.51
C LEU A 95 2.52 -4.53 -9.27
N THR A 96 1.98 -5.73 -9.45
CA THR A 96 1.56 -6.59 -8.34
C THR A 96 2.72 -7.15 -7.53
N GLU A 97 3.95 -7.03 -8.01
CA GLU A 97 5.12 -7.63 -7.35
C GLU A 97 5.72 -6.75 -6.25
N HIS A 98 5.31 -5.48 -6.17
CA HIS A 98 5.90 -4.52 -5.23
C HIS A 98 4.90 -3.99 -4.23
N LEU A 99 5.44 -3.45 -3.12
CA LEU A 99 4.72 -2.50 -2.27
C LEU A 99 5.21 -1.11 -2.63
N TYR A 100 4.33 -0.13 -2.59
CA TYR A 100 4.64 1.25 -2.97
C TYR A 100 4.37 2.20 -1.84
N VAL A 101 5.19 3.25 -1.73
CA VAL A 101 4.98 4.30 -0.72
C VAL A 101 4.61 5.59 -1.45
N VAL A 102 3.51 6.19 -1.02
CA VAL A 102 2.98 7.43 -1.59
C VAL A 102 2.91 8.48 -0.49
N ASP A 103 3.35 9.70 -0.80
CA ASP A 103 3.39 10.78 0.17
C ASP A 103 2.00 11.41 0.42
N PRO A 104 1.85 12.29 1.44
CA PRO A 104 0.54 12.90 1.73
C PRO A 104 -0.06 13.73 0.60
N MET A 105 0.75 14.15 -0.36
CA MET A 105 0.28 14.89 -1.53
C MET A 105 -0.16 13.98 -2.68
N GLY A 106 0.03 12.67 -2.54
CA GLY A 106 -0.36 11.71 -3.55
C GLY A 106 0.74 11.33 -4.53
N HIS A 107 1.99 11.71 -4.26
CA HIS A 107 3.11 11.38 -5.13
C HIS A 107 3.75 10.06 -4.76
N TRP A 108 4.00 9.21 -5.76
CA TRP A 108 4.74 7.98 -5.56
C TRP A 108 6.21 8.31 -5.26
N MET A 109 6.69 7.84 -4.10
CA MET A 109 8.02 8.17 -3.60
C MET A 109 9.00 7.02 -3.73
N MET A 110 8.57 5.80 -3.48
CA MET A 110 9.45 4.63 -3.54
C MET A 110 8.64 3.36 -3.69
N ARG A 111 9.32 2.30 -4.10
CA ARG A 111 8.76 0.95 -4.12
C ARG A 111 9.74 0.02 -3.41
N PHE A 112 9.20 -1.03 -2.81
CA PHE A 112 10.03 -2.08 -2.20
C PHE A 112 10.24 -3.20 -3.21
N PRO A 113 11.37 -3.93 -3.12
CA PRO A 113 11.63 -5.05 -4.02
C PRO A 113 10.54 -6.11 -3.96
N ALA A 114 10.38 -6.85 -5.07
CA ALA A 114 9.45 -7.99 -5.13
C ALA A 114 9.90 -9.10 -4.18
N GLY A 115 8.93 -9.88 -3.69
CA GLY A 115 9.22 -11.08 -2.93
C GLY A 115 10.01 -10.83 -1.64
N LEU A 116 9.63 -9.83 -0.88
CA LEU A 116 10.32 -9.51 0.38
C LEU A 116 10.36 -10.72 1.31
N ASP A 117 11.56 -11.13 1.67
CA ASP A 117 11.78 -12.12 2.71
C ASP A 117 11.88 -11.42 4.07
N LYS A 118 12.23 -12.16 5.12
CA LYS A 118 12.35 -11.60 6.47
C LYS A 118 13.37 -10.46 6.53
N ALA A 119 14.53 -10.64 5.90
CA ALA A 119 15.57 -9.61 5.86
C ALA A 119 15.11 -8.39 5.05
N GLY A 120 14.44 -8.61 3.92
CA GLY A 120 13.88 -7.55 3.10
C GLY A 120 12.81 -6.76 3.84
N ALA A 121 11.93 -7.44 4.56
CA ALA A 121 10.92 -6.79 5.38
C ALA A 121 11.55 -5.92 6.47
N GLY A 122 12.63 -6.39 7.08
CA GLY A 122 13.38 -5.61 8.07
C GLY A 122 13.98 -4.34 7.49
N ARG A 123 14.51 -4.41 6.26
CA ARG A 123 15.03 -3.23 5.56
C ARG A 123 13.91 -2.25 5.23
N ALA A 124 12.77 -2.76 4.75
CA ALA A 124 11.61 -1.93 4.43
C ALA A 124 11.10 -1.20 5.68
N LYS A 125 11.05 -1.88 6.82
CA LYS A 125 10.67 -1.26 8.08
C LYS A 125 11.60 -0.11 8.44
N ARG A 126 12.91 -0.32 8.34
CA ARG A 126 13.89 0.73 8.63
C ARG A 126 13.74 1.92 7.70
N ASP A 127 13.47 1.67 6.41
CA ASP A 127 13.27 2.74 5.44
C ASP A 127 12.02 3.57 5.78
N LEU A 128 10.94 2.90 6.15
CA LEU A 128 9.72 3.59 6.57
C LEU A 128 9.94 4.39 7.85
N GLU A 129 10.67 3.86 8.81
CA GLU A 129 10.98 4.56 10.06
C GLU A 129 11.77 5.84 9.78
N ARG A 130 12.77 5.76 8.90
CA ARG A 130 13.57 6.93 8.50
C ARG A 130 12.71 7.96 7.79
N LEU A 131 11.84 7.51 6.89
CA LEU A 131 10.95 8.39 6.16
C LEU A 131 10.01 9.12 7.10
N MET A 132 9.44 8.42 8.07
CA MET A 132 8.53 9.03 9.05
C MET A 132 9.25 10.10 9.88
N ARG A 133 10.49 9.82 10.30
CA ARG A 133 11.28 10.82 11.05
C ARG A 133 11.63 12.03 10.20
N ALA A 134 12.08 11.81 8.96
CA ALA A 134 12.51 12.89 8.09
C ALA A 134 11.34 13.78 7.66
N SER A 135 10.13 13.25 7.65
CA SER A 135 8.94 13.94 7.16
C SER A 135 7.95 14.30 8.26
N ALA A 136 8.42 14.45 9.49
CA ALA A 136 7.55 14.66 10.64
C ALA A 136 6.61 15.87 10.51
N SER A 137 6.98 16.87 9.70
CA SER A 137 6.18 18.07 9.48
C SER A 137 5.29 18.01 8.23
N TRP A 138 5.30 16.90 7.48
CA TRP A 138 4.62 16.82 6.18
C TRP A 138 3.14 16.46 6.28
N ASP A 139 2.71 15.91 7.40
CA ASP A 139 1.36 15.38 7.55
C ASP A 139 0.88 15.48 8.99
N GLN A 140 -0.39 15.17 9.19
CA GLN A 140 -0.97 15.02 10.52
C GLN A 140 -1.44 13.58 10.70
N ALA A 141 -1.10 13.00 11.86
CA ALA A 141 -1.49 11.64 12.17
C ALA A 141 -3.01 11.49 12.18
N GLY A 142 -3.49 10.38 11.60
CA GLY A 142 -4.92 10.08 11.57
C GLY A 142 -5.70 10.90 10.55
N ARG A 143 -5.02 11.65 9.71
CA ARG A 143 -5.60 12.47 8.63
C ARG A 143 -6.52 13.56 9.14
#